data_158fc24ab4df400332844717e265294c
#
_entry.id   158fc24ab4df400332844717e265294c
#
_cell.length_a   1.000
_cell.length_b   1.000
_cell.length_c   1.000
_cell.angle_alpha   90.00
_cell.angle_beta   90.00
_cell.angle_gamma   90.00
#
_symmetry.space_group_name_H-M   'P 1'
#
loop_
_entity.id
_entity.type
_entity.pdbx_description
1 polymer ?
#
loop_
_entity_poly.entity_id
_entity_poly.type
_entity_poly.pdbx_seq_one_letter_code
_entity_poly.pdbx_strand_id
1 'polypeptide(L)'
;MIAHQTKIIGEGLTYDDVLLVPNYSTVLPREVSIQSKFSRNITLNVPIVSAAMDTVTESAMAIAMAQEGGIGVLHKNMTIEQQAAKVRRVKRAESGMIIDPVTLPLTSTVKDAKNAMKEFGIGGIPIVDENQILKGIVTNRDLRFEKNLSRPIVEIMTKENLVTVAEGTSLAEAEVVLQGHKIEKLPVVNDKYELVGLITFRDITKLTQKPNANKDKFGRLRVAAALGVTADAVERATALVNAGVDAVIIDTAHGHTQGVVNVLKAVKEKFPNLDVIVGNIATPEAAKFLVENGADGVKVGIGPGSICTTRVVAGVGFPQFSAVLEVAAAIKGTGVPVIADGGIRYTGDIPKAIAAGADCVMLGSLLAGTMESPGETIIFEGRKFKSYRGMGSVEAMQEGSKDRYFQDVEDDVKKLVPEGIVGRVPYKGELNESMQQFVGGLRAGMGYCGSKDIPTLQETGRFVRITASGINESHPHDVTITKEAPNYSR
;
A
#
# COMPACT_ATOMS: atom_id res chain seq x y z
N MET A 1 -21.14 27.13 -41.35
CA MET A 1 -19.75 27.08 -40.94
C MET A 1 -19.66 26.06 -39.81
N ILE A 2 -19.09 24.88 -40.08
CA ILE A 2 -18.81 23.88 -39.05
C ILE A 2 -17.67 24.46 -38.25
N ALA A 3 -17.94 24.79 -36.96
CA ALA A 3 -16.91 25.21 -36.04
C ALA A 3 -15.87 24.07 -35.98
N HIS A 4 -14.68 24.31 -36.51
CA HIS A 4 -13.54 23.43 -36.28
C HIS A 4 -13.24 23.45 -34.77
N GLN A 5 -13.84 22.52 -34.02
CA GLN A 5 -13.32 22.17 -32.70
C GLN A 5 -11.83 21.86 -32.90
N THR A 6 -10.97 22.66 -32.32
CA THR A 6 -9.53 22.44 -32.43
C THR A 6 -9.25 21.07 -31.82
N LYS A 7 -8.71 20.15 -32.61
CA LYS A 7 -8.29 18.82 -32.15
C LYS A 7 -7.21 18.89 -31.07
N ILE A 8 -6.53 20.03 -30.97
CA ILE A 8 -5.54 20.32 -29.92
C ILE A 8 -6.29 21.05 -28.80
N ILE A 9 -6.47 20.37 -27.67
CA ILE A 9 -7.21 20.88 -26.51
C ILE A 9 -6.36 21.75 -25.56
N GLY A 10 -5.03 21.72 -25.73
CA GLY A 10 -4.12 22.51 -24.89
C GLY A 10 -2.70 21.98 -24.92
N GLU A 11 -1.89 22.52 -24.02
CA GLU A 11 -0.52 22.11 -23.77
C GLU A 11 -0.46 21.33 -22.44
N GLY A 12 0.12 20.12 -22.46
CA GLY A 12 0.26 19.30 -21.27
C GLY A 12 1.67 19.43 -20.67
N LEU A 13 1.75 19.51 -19.35
CA LEU A 13 2.99 19.66 -18.58
C LEU A 13 3.29 18.40 -17.77
N THR A 14 4.57 18.08 -17.66
CA THR A 14 5.13 17.06 -16.74
C THR A 14 5.63 17.72 -15.47
N TYR A 15 6.11 16.95 -14.50
CA TYR A 15 6.74 17.52 -13.28
C TYR A 15 8.05 18.28 -13.59
N ASP A 16 8.72 17.98 -14.70
CA ASP A 16 9.93 18.69 -15.11
C ASP A 16 9.65 20.08 -15.67
N ASP A 17 8.44 20.32 -16.16
CA ASP A 17 8.08 21.60 -16.80
C ASP A 17 7.70 22.68 -15.78
N VAL A 18 7.64 22.34 -14.48
CA VAL A 18 7.18 23.26 -13.44
C VAL A 18 8.04 23.20 -12.18
N LEU A 19 8.12 24.34 -11.48
CA LEU A 19 8.63 24.42 -10.10
C LEU A 19 7.57 25.06 -9.19
N LEU A 20 7.51 24.59 -7.94
CA LEU A 20 6.75 25.27 -6.88
C LEU A 20 7.43 26.60 -6.55
N VAL A 21 6.63 27.65 -6.46
CA VAL A 21 7.11 28.99 -6.10
C VAL A 21 7.15 29.08 -4.56
N PRO A 22 8.29 29.46 -3.97
CA PRO A 22 8.39 29.71 -2.54
C PRO A 22 7.42 30.80 -2.09
N ASN A 23 6.90 30.67 -0.87
CA ASN A 23 5.99 31.64 -0.28
C ASN A 23 6.42 31.97 1.15
N TYR A 24 5.87 33.05 1.73
CA TYR A 24 6.10 33.38 3.14
C TYR A 24 5.70 32.20 4.02
N SER A 25 6.59 31.81 4.93
CA SER A 25 6.40 30.65 5.79
C SER A 25 6.56 31.02 7.26
N THR A 26 5.61 30.56 8.07
CA THR A 26 5.66 30.58 9.53
C THR A 26 5.80 29.19 10.13
N VAL A 27 5.94 28.15 9.28
CA VAL A 27 6.03 26.75 9.68
C VAL A 27 7.39 26.15 9.33
N LEU A 28 7.91 25.33 10.21
CA LEU A 28 9.15 24.59 9.95
C LEU A 28 8.80 23.22 9.33
N PRO A 29 9.67 22.64 8.48
CA PRO A 29 9.44 21.34 7.86
C PRO A 29 9.07 20.21 8.84
N ARG A 30 9.62 20.25 10.08
CA ARG A 30 9.32 19.25 11.14
C ARG A 30 7.92 19.40 11.74
N GLU A 31 7.25 20.52 11.56
CA GLU A 31 5.97 20.89 12.17
C GLU A 31 4.78 20.64 11.23
N VAL A 32 5.05 20.42 9.94
CA VAL A 32 3.98 20.22 8.95
C VAL A 32 3.34 18.84 9.09
N SER A 33 2.02 18.79 8.94
CA SER A 33 1.25 17.55 8.86
C SER A 33 1.21 17.06 7.40
N ILE A 34 1.62 15.81 7.20
CA ILE A 34 1.58 15.16 5.87
C ILE A 34 0.48 14.11 5.77
N GLN A 35 -0.44 14.06 6.75
CA GLN A 35 -1.60 13.17 6.65
C GLN A 35 -2.46 13.55 5.44
N SER A 36 -2.93 12.54 4.73
CA SER A 36 -3.79 12.71 3.56
C SER A 36 -4.69 11.50 3.33
N LYS A 37 -5.55 11.56 2.31
CA LYS A 37 -6.50 10.49 2.00
C LYS A 37 -5.95 9.55 0.92
N PHE A 38 -6.28 8.27 1.07
CA PHE A 38 -6.09 7.24 0.05
C PHE A 38 -7.38 6.91 -0.68
N SER A 39 -8.46 6.87 0.08
CA SER A 39 -9.83 6.67 -0.39
C SER A 39 -10.77 7.51 0.46
N ARG A 40 -12.06 7.50 0.15
CA ARG A 40 -13.07 8.26 0.88
C ARG A 40 -13.00 8.06 2.40
N ASN A 41 -12.72 6.81 2.85
CA ASN A 41 -12.75 6.42 4.27
C ASN A 41 -11.38 6.06 4.85
N ILE A 42 -10.31 6.00 4.03
CA ILE A 42 -8.97 5.63 4.47
C ILE A 42 -8.03 6.84 4.42
N THR A 43 -7.47 7.17 5.58
CA THR A 43 -6.41 8.18 5.73
C THR A 43 -5.04 7.50 5.81
N LEU A 44 -4.05 8.11 5.20
CA LEU A 44 -2.63 7.76 5.31
C LEU A 44 -1.92 8.75 6.22
N ASN A 45 -1.00 8.26 7.05
CA ASN A 45 -0.11 9.10 7.84
C ASN A 45 1.03 9.68 6.99
N VAL A 46 1.39 8.99 5.91
CA VAL A 46 2.35 9.40 4.87
C VAL A 46 1.70 9.21 3.50
N PRO A 47 1.58 10.23 2.64
CA PRO A 47 0.80 10.18 1.42
C PRO A 47 1.52 9.44 0.27
N ILE A 48 2.06 8.25 0.56
CA ILE A 48 2.82 7.42 -0.38
C ILE A 48 2.23 6.03 -0.43
N VAL A 49 2.05 5.53 -1.66
CA VAL A 49 1.45 4.24 -1.98
C VAL A 49 2.43 3.43 -2.84
N SER A 50 2.64 2.14 -2.56
CA SER A 50 3.42 1.29 -3.47
C SER A 50 2.54 0.67 -4.54
N ALA A 51 3.05 0.69 -5.80
CA ALA A 51 2.28 0.31 -6.98
C ALA A 51 1.96 -1.18 -7.04
N ALA A 52 0.80 -1.52 -7.60
CA ALA A 52 0.32 -2.88 -7.81
C ALA A 52 1.06 -3.59 -8.96
N MET A 53 2.38 -3.76 -8.80
CA MET A 53 3.25 -4.38 -9.81
C MET A 53 3.97 -5.57 -9.21
N ASP A 54 4.11 -6.64 -9.99
CA ASP A 54 4.66 -7.92 -9.54
C ASP A 54 6.16 -7.89 -9.21
N THR A 55 6.86 -6.80 -9.55
CA THR A 55 8.24 -6.51 -9.13
C THR A 55 8.34 -5.37 -8.10
N VAL A 56 7.21 -4.88 -7.56
CA VAL A 56 7.19 -3.79 -6.58
C VAL A 56 6.52 -4.20 -5.27
N THR A 57 5.27 -4.68 -5.33
CA THR A 57 4.47 -4.85 -4.10
C THR A 57 3.97 -6.27 -3.89
N GLU A 58 4.61 -6.97 -2.99
CA GLU A 58 4.10 -8.16 -2.32
C GLU A 58 4.00 -7.92 -0.80
N SER A 59 3.79 -9.00 -0.01
CA SER A 59 3.55 -8.87 1.44
C SER A 59 4.66 -8.12 2.18
N ALA A 60 5.94 -8.33 1.83
CA ALA A 60 7.06 -7.67 2.50
C ALA A 60 7.02 -6.15 2.29
N MET A 61 6.84 -5.70 1.05
CA MET A 61 6.68 -4.29 0.70
C MET A 61 5.42 -3.71 1.34
N ALA A 62 4.28 -4.41 1.28
CA ALA A 62 3.03 -3.90 1.85
C ALA A 62 3.12 -3.72 3.39
N ILE A 63 3.80 -4.64 4.09
CA ILE A 63 4.08 -4.51 5.53
C ILE A 63 4.94 -3.29 5.80
N ALA A 64 6.08 -3.17 5.12
CA ALA A 64 7.00 -2.07 5.33
C ALA A 64 6.38 -0.71 4.99
N MET A 65 5.62 -0.60 3.89
CA MET A 65 4.88 0.61 3.53
C MET A 65 3.89 1.03 4.60
N ALA A 66 3.10 0.10 5.14
CA ALA A 66 2.15 0.39 6.20
C ALA A 66 2.84 0.79 7.51
N GLN A 67 3.98 0.17 7.84
CA GLN A 67 4.82 0.53 8.99
C GLN A 67 5.38 1.95 8.90
N GLU A 68 5.70 2.41 7.70
CA GLU A 68 6.17 3.78 7.43
C GLU A 68 5.02 4.80 7.24
N GLY A 69 3.76 4.38 7.42
CA GLY A 69 2.59 5.26 7.40
C GLY A 69 1.88 5.40 6.06
N GLY A 70 2.39 4.75 5.02
CA GLY A 70 1.77 4.63 3.70
C GLY A 70 0.84 3.43 3.59
N ILE A 71 0.63 2.93 2.37
CA ILE A 71 -0.12 1.70 2.10
C ILE A 71 0.48 0.97 0.89
N GLY A 72 0.54 -0.36 0.94
CA GLY A 72 0.91 -1.18 -0.20
C GLY A 72 -0.30 -1.72 -0.94
N VAL A 73 -0.22 -1.77 -2.29
CA VAL A 73 -1.24 -2.38 -3.14
C VAL A 73 -0.71 -3.68 -3.71
N LEU A 74 -1.25 -4.80 -3.25
CA LEU A 74 -0.88 -6.13 -3.73
C LEU A 74 -1.34 -6.32 -5.18
N HIS A 75 -0.43 -6.75 -6.06
CA HIS A 75 -0.76 -7.02 -7.47
C HIS A 75 -1.62 -8.27 -7.63
N LYS A 76 -2.25 -8.42 -8.81
CA LYS A 76 -3.16 -9.53 -9.13
C LYS A 76 -2.54 -10.65 -9.99
N ASN A 77 -1.26 -10.53 -10.41
CA ASN A 77 -0.56 -11.58 -11.17
C ASN A 77 -0.27 -12.80 -10.28
N MET A 78 -1.32 -13.43 -9.80
CA MET A 78 -1.32 -14.61 -8.95
C MET A 78 -2.74 -15.14 -8.79
N THR A 79 -2.90 -16.36 -8.26
CA THR A 79 -4.23 -16.90 -8.00
C THR A 79 -4.98 -16.09 -6.92
N ILE A 80 -6.29 -16.26 -6.85
CA ILE A 80 -7.15 -15.62 -5.84
C ILE A 80 -6.67 -16.00 -4.44
N GLU A 81 -6.38 -17.28 -4.22
CA GLU A 81 -5.93 -17.83 -2.94
C GLU A 81 -4.57 -17.26 -2.51
N GLN A 82 -3.64 -17.12 -3.45
CA GLN A 82 -2.32 -16.55 -3.21
C GLN A 82 -2.43 -15.08 -2.82
N GLN A 83 -3.25 -14.29 -3.52
CA GLN A 83 -3.44 -12.87 -3.20
C GLN A 83 -4.11 -12.70 -1.82
N ALA A 84 -5.15 -13.48 -1.52
CA ALA A 84 -5.80 -13.50 -0.21
C ALA A 84 -4.83 -13.94 0.91
N ALA A 85 -3.95 -14.92 0.66
CA ALA A 85 -2.93 -15.33 1.61
C ALA A 85 -1.92 -14.20 1.91
N LYS A 86 -1.55 -13.40 0.89
CA LYS A 86 -0.69 -12.23 1.06
C LYS A 86 -1.37 -11.13 1.88
N VAL A 87 -2.67 -10.89 1.68
CA VAL A 87 -3.48 -9.98 2.54
C VAL A 87 -3.44 -10.46 3.99
N ARG A 88 -3.77 -11.73 4.24
CA ARG A 88 -3.71 -12.31 5.60
C ARG A 88 -2.34 -12.15 6.24
N ARG A 89 -1.26 -12.33 5.46
CA ARG A 89 0.11 -12.15 5.96
C ARG A 89 0.38 -10.71 6.41
N VAL A 90 -0.09 -9.70 5.67
CA VAL A 90 0.02 -8.29 6.07
C VAL A 90 -0.78 -8.03 7.35
N LYS A 91 -2.03 -8.48 7.39
CA LYS A 91 -2.91 -8.31 8.56
C LYS A 91 -2.38 -8.97 9.84
N ARG A 92 -1.61 -10.05 9.72
CA ARG A 92 -0.97 -10.75 10.84
C ARG A 92 0.40 -10.20 11.22
N ALA A 93 1.05 -9.42 10.37
CA ALA A 93 2.41 -8.93 10.60
C ALA A 93 2.51 -8.00 11.82
N GLU A 94 1.51 -7.15 11.99
CA GLU A 94 1.27 -6.37 13.21
C GLU A 94 -0.23 -6.38 13.49
N SER A 95 -0.57 -6.89 14.64
CA SER A 95 -1.93 -6.89 15.13
C SER A 95 -1.87 -6.40 16.58
N GLY A 96 -2.61 -5.37 16.90
CA GLY A 96 -2.75 -4.98 18.30
C GLY A 96 -3.44 -6.07 19.10
N MET A 97 -4.28 -6.86 18.43
CA MET A 97 -4.91 -8.08 18.93
C MET A 97 -4.94 -9.11 17.80
N ILE A 98 -4.46 -10.30 18.05
CA ILE A 98 -4.58 -11.43 17.13
C ILE A 98 -6.03 -11.90 17.18
N ILE A 99 -6.80 -11.63 16.14
CA ILE A 99 -8.16 -12.16 15.98
C ILE A 99 -8.01 -13.59 15.47
N ASP A 100 -8.79 -14.51 16.02
CA ASP A 100 -8.70 -15.94 15.70
C ASP A 100 -7.27 -16.50 15.93
N PRO A 101 -6.78 -16.49 17.18
CA PRO A 101 -5.47 -17.03 17.51
C PRO A 101 -5.42 -18.55 17.30
N VAL A 102 -4.23 -19.07 17.01
CA VAL A 102 -4.01 -20.53 17.00
C VAL A 102 -4.33 -21.07 18.37
N THR A 103 -5.27 -22.03 18.45
CA THR A 103 -5.71 -22.69 19.68
C THR A 103 -5.43 -24.18 19.63
N LEU A 104 -5.42 -24.83 20.78
CA LEU A 104 -5.40 -26.28 20.89
C LEU A 104 -6.54 -26.78 21.80
N PRO A 105 -7.13 -27.95 21.53
CA PRO A 105 -8.13 -28.55 22.40
C PRO A 105 -7.49 -29.13 23.65
N LEU A 106 -8.31 -29.38 24.69
CA LEU A 106 -7.88 -29.94 25.96
C LEU A 106 -7.23 -31.33 25.82
N THR A 107 -7.55 -32.07 24.75
CA THR A 107 -7.00 -33.39 24.44
C THR A 107 -5.58 -33.39 23.90
N SER A 108 -5.03 -32.21 23.61
CA SER A 108 -3.69 -32.06 23.02
C SER A 108 -2.58 -32.46 23.99
N THR A 109 -1.41 -32.75 23.40
CA THR A 109 -0.20 -33.14 24.12
C THR A 109 0.87 -32.02 24.02
N VAL A 110 1.92 -32.16 24.81
CA VAL A 110 3.13 -31.31 24.73
C VAL A 110 3.72 -31.31 23.32
N LYS A 111 3.69 -32.45 22.62
CA LYS A 111 4.17 -32.59 21.24
C LYS A 111 3.37 -31.70 20.29
N ASP A 112 2.03 -31.71 20.42
CA ASP A 112 1.14 -30.92 19.56
C ASP A 112 1.41 -29.42 19.77
N ALA A 113 1.56 -28.97 21.02
CA ALA A 113 1.88 -27.60 21.35
C ALA A 113 3.24 -27.16 20.79
N LYS A 114 4.30 -27.99 20.94
CA LYS A 114 5.62 -27.68 20.37
C LYS A 114 5.61 -27.63 18.86
N ASN A 115 4.88 -28.52 18.19
CA ASN A 115 4.74 -28.54 16.75
C ASN A 115 4.01 -27.28 16.25
N ALA A 116 2.87 -26.95 16.84
CA ALA A 116 2.13 -25.74 16.50
C ALA A 116 2.94 -24.46 16.73
N MET A 117 3.67 -24.36 17.86
CA MET A 117 4.56 -23.22 18.12
C MET A 117 5.66 -23.08 17.06
N LYS A 118 6.24 -24.19 16.61
CA LYS A 118 7.29 -24.21 15.58
C LYS A 118 6.72 -23.87 14.20
N GLU A 119 5.60 -24.47 13.83
CA GLU A 119 4.94 -24.29 12.54
C GLU A 119 4.47 -22.84 12.35
N PHE A 120 3.81 -22.27 13.37
CA PHE A 120 3.25 -20.92 13.29
C PHE A 120 4.20 -19.82 13.81
N GLY A 121 5.39 -20.16 14.33
CA GLY A 121 6.36 -19.20 14.85
C GLY A 121 5.88 -18.43 16.08
N ILE A 122 5.04 -19.06 16.93
CA ILE A 122 4.38 -18.44 18.09
C ILE A 122 4.93 -18.97 19.41
N GLY A 123 4.87 -18.15 20.46
CA GLY A 123 5.42 -18.52 21.77
C GLY A 123 4.37 -18.75 22.85
N GLY A 124 3.10 -18.94 22.47
CA GLY A 124 2.02 -19.27 23.40
C GLY A 124 0.73 -19.51 22.66
N ILE A 125 -0.06 -20.48 23.16
CA ILE A 125 -1.26 -20.99 22.54
C ILE A 125 -2.36 -21.07 23.60
N PRO A 126 -3.51 -20.38 23.41
CA PRO A 126 -4.70 -20.58 24.23
C PRO A 126 -5.25 -22.00 24.06
N ILE A 127 -5.73 -22.57 25.15
CA ILE A 127 -6.38 -23.88 25.18
C ILE A 127 -7.88 -23.66 25.35
N VAL A 128 -8.67 -24.21 24.45
CA VAL A 128 -10.13 -24.03 24.41
C VAL A 128 -10.86 -25.36 24.40
N ASP A 129 -12.13 -25.36 24.81
CA ASP A 129 -13.00 -26.49 24.62
C ASP A 129 -13.72 -26.46 23.24
N GLU A 130 -14.63 -27.41 23.01
CA GLU A 130 -15.40 -27.56 21.77
C GLU A 130 -16.28 -26.33 21.45
N ASN A 131 -16.62 -25.53 22.48
CA ASN A 131 -17.42 -24.31 22.36
C ASN A 131 -16.56 -23.04 22.29
N GLN A 132 -15.27 -23.15 22.04
CA GLN A 132 -14.31 -22.05 22.04
C GLN A 132 -14.16 -21.32 23.39
N ILE A 133 -14.63 -21.92 24.50
CA ILE A 133 -14.45 -21.35 25.83
C ILE A 133 -13.02 -21.53 26.27
N LEU A 134 -12.39 -20.44 26.69
CA LEU A 134 -11.01 -20.44 27.15
C LEU A 134 -10.86 -21.25 28.45
N LYS A 135 -9.95 -22.23 28.47
CA LYS A 135 -9.64 -23.09 29.61
C LYS A 135 -8.26 -22.88 30.21
N GLY A 136 -7.35 -22.33 29.41
CA GLY A 136 -5.98 -22.10 29.84
C GLY A 136 -5.12 -21.53 28.73
N ILE A 137 -3.84 -21.34 29.03
CA ILE A 137 -2.82 -20.97 28.07
C ILE A 137 -1.53 -21.76 28.32
N VAL A 138 -0.88 -22.20 27.24
CA VAL A 138 0.47 -22.78 27.30
C VAL A 138 1.45 -21.88 26.57
N THR A 139 2.62 -21.67 27.18
CA THR A 139 3.65 -20.77 26.66
C THR A 139 5.00 -21.48 26.54
N ASN A 140 5.94 -20.86 25.83
CA ASN A 140 7.34 -21.35 25.79
C ASN A 140 7.94 -21.53 27.20
N ARG A 141 7.50 -20.75 28.20
CA ARG A 141 7.96 -20.87 29.58
C ARG A 141 7.55 -22.24 30.16
N ASP A 142 6.31 -22.66 29.94
CA ASP A 142 5.74 -23.91 30.45
C ASP A 142 6.39 -25.13 29.77
N LEU A 143 6.75 -25.00 28.48
CA LEU A 143 7.33 -26.09 27.66
C LEU A 143 8.86 -26.17 27.72
N ARG A 144 9.54 -25.17 28.31
CA ARG A 144 11.00 -25.02 28.22
C ARG A 144 11.76 -26.23 28.75
N PHE A 145 11.32 -26.78 29.86
CA PHE A 145 11.99 -27.91 30.53
C PHE A 145 11.23 -29.22 30.42
N GLU A 146 10.06 -29.21 29.75
CA GLU A 146 9.26 -30.43 29.60
C GLU A 146 9.84 -31.33 28.51
N LYS A 147 10.22 -32.56 28.94
CA LYS A 147 10.81 -33.58 28.08
C LYS A 147 9.82 -34.65 27.64
N ASN A 148 8.74 -34.85 28.40
CA ASN A 148 7.70 -35.83 28.07
C ASN A 148 6.74 -35.28 27.02
N LEU A 149 6.97 -35.64 25.77
CA LEU A 149 6.18 -35.15 24.62
C LEU A 149 4.74 -35.68 24.61
N SER A 150 4.47 -36.81 25.28
CA SER A 150 3.15 -37.40 25.34
C SER A 150 2.32 -36.91 26.53
N ARG A 151 2.87 -36.03 27.36
CA ARG A 151 2.17 -35.45 28.51
C ARG A 151 0.96 -34.63 28.07
N PRO A 152 -0.24 -34.83 28.69
CA PRO A 152 -1.43 -34.04 28.41
C PRO A 152 -1.18 -32.54 28.67
N ILE A 153 -1.65 -31.67 27.77
CA ILE A 153 -1.44 -30.21 27.89
C ILE A 153 -2.12 -29.63 29.13
N VAL A 154 -3.21 -30.19 29.55
CA VAL A 154 -3.99 -29.77 30.73
C VAL A 154 -3.23 -29.85 32.05
N GLU A 155 -2.16 -30.66 32.10
CA GLU A 155 -1.31 -30.80 33.30
C GLU A 155 -0.25 -29.70 33.41
N ILE A 156 0.06 -29.01 32.34
CA ILE A 156 1.14 -28.03 32.28
C ILE A 156 0.67 -26.63 31.90
N MET A 157 -0.54 -26.49 31.32
CA MET A 157 -1.08 -25.17 30.98
C MET A 157 -1.36 -24.34 32.23
N THR A 158 -1.24 -23.04 32.13
CA THR A 158 -1.74 -22.11 33.13
C THR A 158 -3.26 -22.05 33.05
N LYS A 159 -3.96 -22.50 34.08
CA LYS A 159 -5.42 -22.54 34.21
C LYS A 159 -5.94 -21.81 35.44
N GLU A 160 -5.17 -21.82 36.53
CA GLU A 160 -5.50 -21.10 37.75
C GLU A 160 -4.98 -19.65 37.66
N ASN A 161 -5.81 -18.69 38.10
CA ASN A 161 -5.51 -17.25 38.01
C ASN A 161 -5.19 -16.80 36.57
N LEU A 162 -5.88 -17.37 35.59
CA LEU A 162 -5.72 -16.99 34.19
C LEU A 162 -6.15 -15.54 34.00
N VAL A 163 -5.20 -14.69 33.61
CA VAL A 163 -5.44 -13.28 33.36
C VAL A 163 -6.02 -13.12 31.95
N THR A 164 -7.19 -12.49 31.85
CA THR A 164 -7.90 -12.20 30.60
C THR A 164 -8.40 -10.76 30.59
N VAL A 165 -8.77 -10.24 29.42
CA VAL A 165 -9.47 -8.97 29.25
C VAL A 165 -10.71 -9.15 28.41
N ALA A 166 -11.66 -8.23 28.56
CA ALA A 166 -12.90 -8.25 27.77
C ALA A 166 -12.65 -7.81 26.33
N GLU A 167 -13.53 -8.23 25.42
CA GLU A 167 -13.60 -7.70 24.07
C GLU A 167 -13.79 -6.18 24.10
N GLY A 168 -13.03 -5.47 23.25
CA GLY A 168 -13.03 -4.01 23.19
C GLY A 168 -12.01 -3.32 24.13
N THR A 169 -11.27 -4.05 24.97
CA THR A 169 -10.16 -3.50 25.76
C THR A 169 -9.14 -2.83 24.83
N SER A 170 -8.78 -1.59 25.16
CA SER A 170 -7.74 -0.86 24.41
C SER A 170 -6.34 -1.44 24.64
N LEU A 171 -5.44 -1.22 23.71
CA LEU A 171 -4.05 -1.71 23.84
C LEU A 171 -3.31 -1.04 25.01
N ALA A 172 -3.65 0.20 25.35
CA ALA A 172 -3.09 0.88 26.52
C ALA A 172 -3.52 0.21 27.82
N GLU A 173 -4.80 -0.15 27.96
CA GLU A 173 -5.30 -0.92 29.10
C GLU A 173 -4.67 -2.32 29.15
N ALA A 174 -4.55 -3.00 28.01
CA ALA A 174 -3.91 -4.29 27.91
C ALA A 174 -2.42 -4.24 28.33
N GLU A 175 -1.69 -3.16 28.00
CA GLU A 175 -0.32 -2.94 28.42
C GLU A 175 -0.19 -2.87 29.95
N VAL A 176 -1.08 -2.13 30.61
CA VAL A 176 -1.11 -2.04 32.09
C VAL A 176 -1.33 -3.42 32.70
N VAL A 177 -2.24 -4.22 32.14
CA VAL A 177 -2.53 -5.59 32.63
C VAL A 177 -1.32 -6.50 32.42
N LEU A 178 -0.72 -6.51 31.21
CA LEU A 178 0.47 -7.31 30.91
C LEU A 178 1.64 -6.97 31.85
N GLN A 179 1.88 -5.68 32.08
CA GLN A 179 2.93 -5.20 32.97
C GLN A 179 2.66 -5.57 34.42
N GLY A 180 1.44 -5.32 34.90
CA GLY A 180 1.04 -5.60 36.30
C GLY A 180 1.16 -7.07 36.67
N HIS A 181 0.80 -7.96 35.74
CA HIS A 181 0.88 -9.42 35.94
C HIS A 181 2.19 -10.05 35.45
N LYS A 182 3.11 -9.26 34.86
CA LYS A 182 4.40 -9.74 34.29
C LYS A 182 4.21 -10.90 33.30
N ILE A 183 3.17 -10.82 32.46
CA ILE A 183 2.86 -11.79 31.41
C ILE A 183 3.10 -11.19 30.02
N GLU A 184 3.35 -12.04 29.03
CA GLU A 184 3.62 -11.61 27.65
C GLU A 184 2.42 -11.82 26.72
N LYS A 185 1.39 -12.53 27.20
CA LYS A 185 0.22 -12.94 26.39
C LYS A 185 -1.03 -12.79 27.22
N LEU A 186 -2.03 -12.14 26.62
CA LEU A 186 -3.26 -11.76 27.28
C LEU A 186 -4.44 -12.19 26.40
N PRO A 187 -5.11 -13.29 26.73
CA PRO A 187 -6.31 -13.71 26.03
C PRO A 187 -7.44 -12.69 26.18
N VAL A 188 -8.16 -12.44 25.11
CA VAL A 188 -9.34 -11.57 25.05
C VAL A 188 -10.57 -12.46 24.94
N VAL A 189 -11.55 -12.27 25.81
CA VAL A 189 -12.76 -13.09 25.88
C VAL A 189 -14.01 -12.20 25.80
N ASN A 190 -15.10 -12.77 25.29
CA ASN A 190 -16.41 -12.13 25.34
C ASN A 190 -17.14 -12.43 26.67
N ASP A 191 -18.38 -11.95 26.82
CA ASP A 191 -19.21 -12.15 28.01
C ASP A 191 -19.49 -13.63 28.36
N LYS A 192 -19.36 -14.53 27.38
CA LYS A 192 -19.51 -15.97 27.56
C LYS A 192 -18.21 -16.70 27.84
N TYR A 193 -17.12 -15.96 27.99
CA TYR A 193 -15.75 -16.48 28.17
C TYR A 193 -15.23 -17.25 26.92
N GLU A 194 -15.84 -17.00 25.73
CA GLU A 194 -15.34 -17.51 24.47
C GLU A 194 -14.12 -16.69 24.06
N LEU A 195 -13.08 -17.35 23.57
CA LEU A 195 -11.86 -16.70 23.11
C LEU A 195 -12.11 -15.94 21.80
N VAL A 196 -11.99 -14.61 21.83
CA VAL A 196 -12.16 -13.75 20.66
C VAL A 196 -10.84 -13.16 20.13
N GLY A 197 -9.76 -13.25 20.94
CA GLY A 197 -8.47 -12.75 20.52
C GLY A 197 -7.34 -13.02 21.51
N LEU A 198 -6.14 -12.63 21.11
CA LEU A 198 -4.93 -12.69 21.93
C LEU A 198 -4.10 -11.41 21.72
N ILE A 199 -3.80 -10.69 22.80
CA ILE A 199 -2.88 -9.55 22.80
C ILE A 199 -1.53 -10.02 23.31
N THR A 200 -0.42 -9.63 22.66
CA THR A 200 0.91 -9.97 23.12
C THR A 200 1.74 -8.72 23.43
N PHE A 201 2.69 -8.83 24.35
CA PHE A 201 3.65 -7.76 24.67
C PHE A 201 4.42 -7.30 23.43
N ARG A 202 4.74 -8.24 22.53
CA ARG A 202 5.42 -7.93 21.26
C ARG A 202 4.59 -6.99 20.37
N ASP A 203 3.27 -7.16 20.35
CA ASP A 203 2.37 -6.31 19.55
C ASP A 203 2.32 -4.88 20.10
N ILE A 204 2.32 -4.73 21.42
CA ILE A 204 2.37 -3.42 22.09
C ILE A 204 3.72 -2.73 21.86
N THR A 205 4.85 -3.46 22.00
CA THR A 205 6.18 -2.90 21.77
C THR A 205 6.35 -2.39 20.34
N LYS A 206 5.81 -3.10 19.35
CA LYS A 206 5.83 -2.66 17.94
C LYS A 206 5.04 -1.37 17.70
N LEU A 207 3.96 -1.13 18.46
CA LEU A 207 3.22 0.13 18.39
C LEU A 207 4.10 1.32 18.77
N THR A 208 4.91 1.17 19.80
CA THR A 208 5.83 2.22 20.27
C THR A 208 6.98 2.46 19.28
N GLN A 209 7.45 1.40 18.60
CA GLN A 209 8.55 1.50 17.64
C GLN A 209 8.15 2.13 16.30
N LYS A 210 6.89 2.00 15.88
CA LYS A 210 6.36 2.51 14.59
C LYS A 210 5.10 3.37 14.81
N PRO A 211 5.24 4.56 15.43
CA PRO A 211 4.09 5.39 15.81
C PRO A 211 3.29 5.91 14.59
N ASN A 212 3.95 6.03 13.45
CA ASN A 212 3.32 6.50 12.21
C ASN A 212 2.68 5.37 11.39
N ALA A 213 2.73 4.10 11.84
CA ALA A 213 2.19 3.00 11.08
C ALA A 213 0.70 3.20 10.74
N ASN A 214 0.35 2.89 9.49
CA ASN A 214 -1.03 2.97 9.01
C ASN A 214 -1.79 1.71 9.42
N LYS A 215 -2.70 1.86 10.38
CA LYS A 215 -3.43 0.75 11.01
C LYS A 215 -4.94 0.94 10.92
N ASP A 216 -5.65 -0.18 10.88
CA ASP A 216 -7.11 -0.21 11.02
C ASP A 216 -7.54 -0.05 12.49
N LYS A 217 -8.86 -0.03 12.73
CA LYS A 217 -9.43 0.11 14.08
C LYS A 217 -9.08 -1.04 15.03
N PHE A 218 -8.56 -2.15 14.53
CA PHE A 218 -8.11 -3.30 15.31
C PHE A 218 -6.58 -3.31 15.52
N GLY A 219 -5.88 -2.23 15.15
CA GLY A 219 -4.43 -2.12 15.25
C GLY A 219 -3.64 -2.94 14.23
N ARG A 220 -4.31 -3.51 13.20
CA ARG A 220 -3.65 -4.27 12.13
C ARG A 220 -3.20 -3.35 11.01
N LEU A 221 -2.06 -3.66 10.39
CA LEU A 221 -1.57 -2.92 9.24
C LEU A 221 -2.60 -2.90 8.11
N ARG A 222 -2.78 -1.72 7.48
CA ARG A 222 -3.65 -1.57 6.32
C ARG A 222 -2.98 -2.06 5.05
N VAL A 223 -3.78 -2.65 4.17
CA VAL A 223 -3.35 -3.16 2.87
C VAL A 223 -4.46 -3.03 1.84
N ALA A 224 -4.10 -2.64 0.63
CA ALA A 224 -5.00 -2.66 -0.52
C ALA A 224 -4.57 -3.78 -1.50
N ALA A 225 -5.48 -4.15 -2.39
CA ALA A 225 -5.21 -5.17 -3.41
C ALA A 225 -5.86 -4.81 -4.75
N ALA A 226 -5.18 -5.16 -5.84
CA ALA A 226 -5.66 -4.92 -7.20
C ALA A 226 -6.68 -5.97 -7.65
N LEU A 227 -7.69 -5.50 -8.38
CA LEU A 227 -8.65 -6.27 -9.15
C LEU A 227 -8.46 -5.98 -10.64
N GLY A 228 -8.77 -6.95 -11.49
CA GLY A 228 -8.92 -6.77 -12.93
C GLY A 228 -10.37 -6.52 -13.35
N VAL A 229 -10.57 -6.35 -14.65
CA VAL A 229 -11.90 -6.31 -15.28
C VAL A 229 -12.17 -7.69 -15.92
N THR A 230 -12.25 -8.69 -15.07
CA THR A 230 -12.38 -10.12 -15.43
C THR A 230 -13.64 -10.71 -14.82
N ALA A 231 -14.10 -11.84 -15.33
CA ALA A 231 -15.29 -12.52 -14.85
C ALA A 231 -15.18 -12.94 -13.38
N ASP A 232 -13.97 -13.21 -12.89
CA ASP A 232 -13.65 -13.61 -11.51
C ASP A 232 -13.47 -12.42 -10.53
N ALA A 233 -13.63 -11.16 -10.99
CA ALA A 233 -13.34 -9.97 -10.17
C ALA A 233 -14.13 -9.93 -8.85
N VAL A 234 -15.41 -10.31 -8.84
CA VAL A 234 -16.26 -10.34 -7.63
C VAL A 234 -15.87 -11.51 -6.72
N GLU A 235 -15.47 -12.64 -7.26
CA GLU A 235 -14.97 -13.79 -6.49
C GLU A 235 -13.65 -13.42 -5.80
N ARG A 236 -12.72 -12.83 -6.54
CA ARG A 236 -11.45 -12.30 -6.02
C ARG A 236 -11.68 -11.27 -4.92
N ALA A 237 -12.57 -10.30 -5.14
CA ALA A 237 -12.95 -9.31 -4.11
C ALA A 237 -13.49 -10.00 -2.85
N THR A 238 -14.29 -11.06 -3.00
CA THR A 238 -14.83 -11.83 -1.87
C THR A 238 -13.71 -12.49 -1.05
N ALA A 239 -12.77 -13.14 -1.70
CA ALA A 239 -11.64 -13.77 -1.02
C ALA A 239 -10.74 -12.74 -0.31
N LEU A 240 -10.55 -11.56 -0.92
CA LEU A 240 -9.77 -10.45 -0.34
C LEU A 240 -10.48 -9.84 0.89
N VAL A 241 -11.80 -9.63 0.83
CA VAL A 241 -12.60 -9.14 1.97
C VAL A 241 -12.56 -10.14 3.13
N ASN A 242 -12.72 -11.43 2.85
CA ASN A 242 -12.59 -12.49 3.86
C ASN A 242 -11.18 -12.57 4.46
N ALA A 243 -10.16 -12.14 3.71
CA ALA A 243 -8.79 -12.02 4.21
C ALA A 243 -8.54 -10.73 5.01
N GLY A 244 -9.49 -9.78 5.02
CA GLY A 244 -9.43 -8.52 5.76
C GLY A 244 -8.79 -7.37 5.00
N VAL A 245 -8.86 -7.33 3.66
CA VAL A 245 -8.37 -6.20 2.86
C VAL A 245 -9.10 -4.91 3.25
N ASP A 246 -8.39 -3.78 3.27
CA ASP A 246 -8.98 -2.48 3.65
C ASP A 246 -9.60 -1.74 2.46
N ALA A 247 -9.03 -1.89 1.28
CA ALA A 247 -9.55 -1.33 0.03
C ALA A 247 -9.13 -2.19 -1.17
N VAL A 248 -9.86 -2.07 -2.27
CA VAL A 248 -9.47 -2.66 -3.55
C VAL A 248 -9.29 -1.59 -4.63
N ILE A 249 -8.43 -1.87 -5.59
CA ILE A 249 -8.20 -1.00 -6.75
C ILE A 249 -8.56 -1.77 -8.01
N ILE A 250 -9.55 -1.30 -8.75
CA ILE A 250 -9.78 -1.76 -10.13
C ILE A 250 -8.70 -1.11 -11.00
N ASP A 251 -7.69 -1.90 -11.36
CA ASP A 251 -6.43 -1.42 -11.94
C ASP A 251 -6.30 -1.83 -13.41
N THR A 252 -6.54 -0.88 -14.32
CA THR A 252 -6.54 -1.06 -15.77
C THR A 252 -5.66 -0.03 -16.46
N ALA A 253 -5.27 -0.30 -17.72
CA ALA A 253 -4.58 0.68 -18.56
C ALA A 253 -5.47 1.87 -18.94
N HIS A 254 -6.80 1.66 -18.97
CA HIS A 254 -7.80 2.69 -19.28
C HIS A 254 -9.06 2.49 -18.45
N GLY A 255 -9.22 3.31 -17.39
CA GLY A 255 -10.33 3.22 -16.43
C GLY A 255 -11.66 3.78 -16.92
N HIS A 256 -11.67 4.61 -17.97
CA HIS A 256 -12.88 5.24 -18.50
C HIS A 256 -13.63 4.31 -19.47
N THR A 257 -14.09 3.17 -18.97
CA THR A 257 -14.81 2.16 -19.77
C THR A 257 -16.02 1.61 -19.04
N GLN A 258 -17.00 1.11 -19.80
CA GLN A 258 -18.20 0.50 -19.24
C GLN A 258 -17.89 -0.78 -18.46
N GLY A 259 -16.89 -1.58 -18.89
CA GLY A 259 -16.46 -2.79 -18.20
C GLY A 259 -15.97 -2.48 -16.77
N VAL A 260 -15.21 -1.41 -16.61
CA VAL A 260 -14.74 -0.95 -15.30
C VAL A 260 -15.90 -0.57 -14.39
N VAL A 261 -16.88 0.18 -14.89
CA VAL A 261 -18.07 0.58 -14.11
C VAL A 261 -18.92 -0.63 -13.74
N ASN A 262 -19.05 -1.62 -14.61
CA ASN A 262 -19.79 -2.84 -14.29
C ASN A 262 -19.15 -3.60 -13.12
N VAL A 263 -17.82 -3.74 -13.10
CA VAL A 263 -17.10 -4.35 -11.98
C VAL A 263 -17.21 -3.49 -10.72
N LEU A 264 -17.06 -2.17 -10.82
CA LEU A 264 -17.22 -1.24 -9.69
C LEU A 264 -18.59 -1.43 -9.03
N LYS A 265 -19.67 -1.39 -9.81
CA LYS A 265 -21.04 -1.56 -9.29
C LYS A 265 -21.25 -2.94 -8.66
N ALA A 266 -20.79 -4.01 -9.31
CA ALA A 266 -20.94 -5.36 -8.79
C ALA A 266 -20.17 -5.56 -7.45
N VAL A 267 -18.98 -4.98 -7.32
CA VAL A 267 -18.22 -5.03 -6.07
C VAL A 267 -18.88 -4.20 -4.98
N LYS A 268 -19.34 -2.98 -5.30
CA LYS A 268 -20.02 -2.09 -4.32
C LYS A 268 -21.38 -2.63 -3.88
N GLU A 269 -22.14 -3.28 -4.76
CA GLU A 269 -23.39 -3.94 -4.44
C GLU A 269 -23.19 -5.06 -3.40
N LYS A 270 -22.14 -5.89 -3.62
CA LYS A 270 -21.83 -6.99 -2.72
C LYS A 270 -21.16 -6.54 -1.41
N PHE A 271 -20.36 -5.49 -1.47
CA PHE A 271 -19.56 -4.97 -0.35
C PHE A 271 -19.71 -3.45 -0.21
N PRO A 272 -20.84 -2.93 0.27
CA PRO A 272 -21.13 -1.48 0.32
C PRO A 272 -20.09 -0.67 1.13
N ASN A 273 -19.50 -1.27 2.14
CA ASN A 273 -18.52 -0.64 3.04
C ASN A 273 -17.07 -0.78 2.59
N LEU A 274 -16.79 -1.50 1.51
CA LEU A 274 -15.45 -1.63 0.96
C LEU A 274 -15.15 -0.42 0.09
N ASP A 275 -14.03 0.24 0.35
CA ASP A 275 -13.56 1.31 -0.52
C ASP A 275 -13.01 0.74 -1.83
N VAL A 276 -13.49 1.27 -2.96
CA VAL A 276 -13.08 0.87 -4.30
C VAL A 276 -12.47 2.05 -5.02
N ILE A 277 -11.17 1.99 -5.24
CA ILE A 277 -10.42 2.96 -6.06
C ILE A 277 -10.44 2.48 -7.51
N VAL A 278 -10.50 3.40 -8.45
CA VAL A 278 -10.55 3.06 -9.89
C VAL A 278 -9.48 3.81 -10.68
N GLY A 279 -8.79 3.13 -11.57
CA GLY A 279 -7.83 3.71 -12.49
C GLY A 279 -7.41 2.76 -13.63
N ASN A 280 -6.58 3.26 -14.57
CA ASN A 280 -6.04 4.60 -14.60
C ASN A 280 -6.85 5.51 -15.52
N ILE A 281 -6.89 6.77 -15.17
CA ILE A 281 -7.53 7.82 -15.95
C ILE A 281 -6.58 9.00 -16.15
N ALA A 282 -6.93 9.94 -17.03
CA ALA A 282 -6.13 11.14 -17.26
C ALA A 282 -6.99 12.41 -17.51
N THR A 283 -8.31 12.29 -17.59
CA THR A 283 -9.18 13.40 -17.99
C THR A 283 -10.24 13.73 -16.95
N PRO A 284 -10.70 15.00 -16.88
CA PRO A 284 -11.79 15.46 -16.01
C PRO A 284 -13.08 14.66 -16.19
N GLU A 285 -13.42 14.34 -17.43
CA GLU A 285 -14.65 13.61 -17.79
C GLU A 285 -14.62 12.19 -17.20
N ALA A 286 -13.47 11.51 -17.31
CA ALA A 286 -13.29 10.17 -16.73
C ALA A 286 -13.44 10.20 -15.22
N ALA A 287 -12.87 11.20 -14.55
CA ALA A 287 -12.97 11.34 -13.11
C ALA A 287 -14.40 11.55 -12.65
N LYS A 288 -15.13 12.50 -13.25
CA LYS A 288 -16.55 12.74 -12.96
C LYS A 288 -17.38 11.48 -13.17
N PHE A 289 -17.20 10.81 -14.31
CA PHE A 289 -17.89 9.58 -14.64
C PHE A 289 -17.70 8.47 -13.59
N LEU A 290 -16.47 8.27 -13.11
CA LEU A 290 -16.20 7.25 -12.11
C LEU A 290 -16.75 7.63 -10.72
N VAL A 291 -16.63 8.89 -10.33
CA VAL A 291 -17.17 9.40 -9.06
C VAL A 291 -18.70 9.27 -9.02
N GLU A 292 -19.40 9.62 -10.10
CA GLU A 292 -20.85 9.49 -10.24
C GLU A 292 -21.30 8.02 -10.18
N ASN A 293 -20.44 7.09 -10.58
CA ASN A 293 -20.69 5.64 -10.50
C ASN A 293 -20.23 4.98 -9.21
N GLY A 294 -19.77 5.77 -8.20
CA GLY A 294 -19.53 5.29 -6.84
C GLY A 294 -18.08 4.93 -6.53
N ALA A 295 -17.11 5.43 -7.29
CA ALA A 295 -15.69 5.28 -6.92
C ALA A 295 -15.36 6.04 -5.62
N ASP A 296 -14.58 5.42 -4.74
CA ASP A 296 -14.12 6.00 -3.47
C ASP A 296 -12.71 6.63 -3.57
N GLY A 297 -12.08 6.53 -4.71
CA GLY A 297 -10.82 7.16 -5.09
C GLY A 297 -10.58 7.01 -6.59
N VAL A 298 -9.84 7.93 -7.18
CA VAL A 298 -9.44 7.86 -8.60
C VAL A 298 -7.94 7.86 -8.74
N LYS A 299 -7.42 6.99 -9.61
CA LYS A 299 -5.98 6.84 -9.85
C LYS A 299 -5.62 7.39 -11.24
N VAL A 300 -4.74 8.40 -11.27
CA VAL A 300 -4.43 9.22 -12.43
C VAL A 300 -3.06 8.90 -12.98
N GLY A 301 -2.99 8.53 -14.26
CA GLY A 301 -1.73 8.29 -14.96
C GLY A 301 -1.88 7.38 -16.16
N ILE A 302 -1.83 7.93 -17.37
CA ILE A 302 -1.81 7.18 -18.63
C ILE A 302 -0.44 7.38 -19.29
N GLY A 303 0.39 6.34 -19.18
CA GLY A 303 1.71 6.28 -19.79
C GLY A 303 2.87 7.05 -19.15
N PRO A 304 2.80 7.57 -17.88
CA PRO A 304 3.92 8.31 -17.30
C PRO A 304 5.00 7.42 -16.65
N GLY A 305 4.74 6.12 -16.48
CA GLY A 305 5.66 5.19 -15.81
C GLY A 305 6.97 5.01 -16.58
N SER A 306 8.10 4.85 -15.87
CA SER A 306 9.45 4.76 -16.44
C SER A 306 9.68 3.54 -17.35
N ILE A 307 8.86 2.50 -17.21
CA ILE A 307 8.91 1.26 -18.01
C ILE A 307 7.63 1.07 -18.85
N CYS A 308 6.80 2.12 -18.94
CA CYS A 308 5.58 2.12 -19.75
C CYS A 308 5.91 2.61 -21.16
N THR A 309 5.43 1.89 -22.18
CA THR A 309 5.57 2.28 -23.59
C THR A 309 4.23 2.58 -24.26
N THR A 310 3.13 2.67 -23.53
CA THR A 310 1.79 2.99 -24.07
C THR A 310 1.80 4.22 -24.97
N ARG A 311 2.48 5.30 -24.57
CA ARG A 311 2.56 6.53 -25.38
C ARG A 311 3.29 6.35 -26.70
N VAL A 312 4.25 5.41 -26.76
CA VAL A 312 5.03 5.12 -27.96
C VAL A 312 4.35 4.10 -28.84
N VAL A 313 3.75 3.08 -28.24
CA VAL A 313 3.13 1.94 -28.95
C VAL A 313 1.71 2.28 -29.40
N ALA A 314 0.88 2.82 -28.51
CA ALA A 314 -0.50 3.16 -28.79
C ALA A 314 -0.72 4.63 -29.17
N GLY A 315 0.27 5.50 -28.96
CA GLY A 315 0.15 6.94 -29.23
C GLY A 315 -0.78 7.67 -28.25
N VAL A 316 -1.17 7.04 -27.13
CA VAL A 316 -2.14 7.55 -26.17
C VAL A 316 -1.47 7.86 -24.84
N GLY A 317 -1.82 9.00 -24.24
CA GLY A 317 -1.33 9.41 -22.93
C GLY A 317 -1.64 10.87 -22.65
N PHE A 318 -1.33 11.29 -21.43
CA PHE A 318 -1.47 12.68 -20.99
C PHE A 318 -0.29 13.05 -20.08
N PRO A 319 0.34 14.23 -20.21
CA PRO A 319 1.41 14.67 -19.31
C PRO A 319 0.93 14.74 -17.87
N GLN A 320 1.69 14.14 -16.94
CA GLN A 320 1.18 13.74 -15.64
C GLN A 320 0.79 14.91 -14.73
N PHE A 321 1.57 16.01 -14.73
CA PHE A 321 1.25 17.17 -13.93
C PHE A 321 -0.11 17.77 -14.33
N SER A 322 -0.33 17.98 -15.64
CA SER A 322 -1.61 18.49 -16.14
C SER A 322 -2.75 17.52 -15.88
N ALA A 323 -2.55 16.21 -16.06
CA ALA A 323 -3.59 15.21 -15.75
C ALA A 323 -4.05 15.30 -14.30
N VAL A 324 -3.13 15.37 -13.35
CA VAL A 324 -3.44 15.49 -11.92
C VAL A 324 -4.16 16.80 -11.62
N LEU A 325 -3.66 17.93 -12.15
CA LEU A 325 -4.24 19.24 -11.92
C LEU A 325 -5.69 19.33 -12.41
N GLU A 326 -5.95 18.88 -13.64
CA GLU A 326 -7.28 18.93 -14.26
C GLU A 326 -8.27 17.97 -13.59
N VAL A 327 -7.83 16.74 -13.30
CA VAL A 327 -8.68 15.75 -12.60
C VAL A 327 -9.03 16.23 -11.20
N ALA A 328 -8.06 16.71 -10.43
CA ALA A 328 -8.30 17.19 -9.07
C ALA A 328 -9.29 18.38 -9.05
N ALA A 329 -9.13 19.33 -9.99
CA ALA A 329 -10.05 20.44 -10.15
C ALA A 329 -11.49 19.98 -10.47
N ALA A 330 -11.63 18.94 -11.31
CA ALA A 330 -12.92 18.45 -11.79
C ALA A 330 -13.77 17.76 -10.71
N ILE A 331 -13.12 17.13 -9.72
CA ILE A 331 -13.81 16.40 -8.64
C ILE A 331 -13.66 17.09 -7.27
N LYS A 332 -13.18 18.33 -7.26
CA LYS A 332 -13.06 19.11 -6.02
C LYS A 332 -14.41 19.20 -5.31
N GLY A 333 -14.41 18.95 -4.00
CA GLY A 333 -15.62 18.99 -3.17
C GLY A 333 -16.45 17.70 -3.13
N THR A 334 -16.12 16.68 -3.93
CA THR A 334 -16.82 15.37 -3.90
C THR A 334 -16.39 14.48 -2.73
N GLY A 335 -15.29 14.80 -2.08
CA GLY A 335 -14.67 13.98 -1.03
C GLY A 335 -13.96 12.74 -1.55
N VAL A 336 -13.82 12.56 -2.87
CA VAL A 336 -13.09 11.47 -3.52
C VAL A 336 -11.64 11.91 -3.75
N PRO A 337 -10.63 11.22 -3.19
CA PRO A 337 -9.24 11.58 -3.33
C PRO A 337 -8.67 11.19 -4.70
N VAL A 338 -7.61 11.92 -5.07
CA VAL A 338 -6.81 11.71 -6.28
C VAL A 338 -5.48 11.05 -5.92
N ILE A 339 -5.15 9.92 -6.56
CA ILE A 339 -3.86 9.24 -6.47
C ILE A 339 -3.07 9.53 -7.74
N ALA A 340 -1.94 10.21 -7.63
CA ALA A 340 -1.04 10.46 -8.75
C ALA A 340 -0.14 9.24 -8.98
N ASP A 341 -0.37 8.49 -10.06
CA ASP A 341 0.33 7.25 -10.37
C ASP A 341 1.32 7.42 -11.53
N GLY A 342 2.60 7.38 -11.22
CA GLY A 342 3.69 7.47 -12.18
C GLY A 342 4.19 8.88 -12.47
N GLY A 343 5.28 8.95 -13.23
CA GLY A 343 5.94 10.21 -13.59
C GLY A 343 6.86 10.80 -12.52
N ILE A 344 6.85 10.28 -11.30
CA ILE A 344 7.68 10.73 -10.18
C ILE A 344 9.06 10.08 -10.26
N ARG A 345 10.09 10.88 -10.43
CA ARG A 345 11.48 10.45 -10.58
C ARG A 345 12.37 10.94 -9.44
N TYR A 346 12.06 12.10 -8.89
CA TYR A 346 12.79 12.73 -7.80
C TYR A 346 11.86 13.01 -6.62
N THR A 347 12.45 13.16 -5.45
CA THR A 347 11.72 13.50 -4.23
C THR A 347 10.91 14.79 -4.37
N GLY A 348 11.44 15.79 -5.09
CA GLY A 348 10.76 17.06 -5.36
C GLY A 348 9.52 16.97 -6.24
N ASP A 349 9.31 15.86 -6.96
CA ASP A 349 8.09 15.66 -7.74
C ASP A 349 6.87 15.34 -6.85
N ILE A 350 7.10 14.79 -5.64
CA ILE A 350 6.04 14.48 -4.67
C ILE A 350 5.30 15.76 -4.25
N PRO A 351 5.95 16.81 -3.71
CA PRO A 351 5.25 18.06 -3.38
C PRO A 351 4.62 18.73 -4.60
N LYS A 352 5.17 18.58 -5.82
CA LYS A 352 4.55 19.09 -7.04
C LYS A 352 3.23 18.35 -7.35
N ALA A 353 3.20 17.03 -7.24
CA ALA A 353 2.00 16.24 -7.44
C ALA A 353 0.92 16.57 -6.41
N ILE A 354 1.30 16.68 -5.13
CA ILE A 354 0.38 17.06 -4.05
C ILE A 354 -0.18 18.47 -4.26
N ALA A 355 0.69 19.45 -4.55
CA ALA A 355 0.25 20.83 -4.80
C ALA A 355 -0.63 20.96 -6.06
N ALA A 356 -0.46 20.08 -7.06
CA ALA A 356 -1.36 19.98 -8.21
C ALA A 356 -2.75 19.41 -7.86
N GLY A 357 -2.96 18.95 -6.64
CA GLY A 357 -4.24 18.47 -6.14
C GLY A 357 -4.32 16.96 -5.89
N ALA A 358 -3.21 16.20 -6.03
CA ALA A 358 -3.20 14.81 -5.59
C ALA A 358 -3.24 14.73 -4.05
N ASP A 359 -3.99 13.78 -3.52
CA ASP A 359 -4.02 13.47 -2.08
C ASP A 359 -2.86 12.56 -1.68
N CYS A 360 -2.46 11.65 -2.56
CA CYS A 360 -1.27 10.82 -2.38
C CYS A 360 -0.64 10.46 -3.71
N VAL A 361 0.57 9.92 -3.65
CA VAL A 361 1.33 9.49 -4.83
C VAL A 361 1.56 8.00 -4.83
N MET A 362 1.44 7.34 -5.99
CA MET A 362 1.79 5.94 -6.16
C MET A 362 3.16 5.82 -6.83
N LEU A 363 4.05 5.06 -6.19
CA LEU A 363 5.44 4.90 -6.61
C LEU A 363 5.72 3.47 -7.07
N GLY A 364 6.32 3.32 -8.24
CA GLY A 364 6.82 2.05 -8.79
C GLY A 364 8.36 2.00 -8.79
N SER A 365 8.99 2.69 -9.75
CA SER A 365 10.46 2.65 -9.97
C SER A 365 11.28 3.08 -8.76
N LEU A 366 10.81 4.08 -8.00
CA LEU A 366 11.50 4.55 -6.81
C LEU A 366 11.54 3.51 -5.68
N LEU A 367 10.58 2.59 -5.65
CA LEU A 367 10.47 1.52 -4.66
C LEU A 367 10.98 0.16 -5.17
N ALA A 368 11.04 -0.05 -6.48
CA ALA A 368 11.41 -1.33 -7.08
C ALA A 368 12.84 -1.79 -6.70
N GLY A 369 13.74 -0.86 -6.36
CA GLY A 369 15.12 -1.14 -5.94
C GLY A 369 15.29 -1.49 -4.47
N THR A 370 14.25 -1.40 -3.64
CA THR A 370 14.34 -1.67 -2.20
C THR A 370 14.42 -3.17 -1.89
N MET A 371 14.89 -3.49 -0.70
CA MET A 371 15.03 -4.88 -0.23
C MET A 371 13.69 -5.61 -0.21
N GLU A 372 12.62 -4.91 0.16
CA GLU A 372 11.27 -5.46 0.35
C GLU A 372 10.52 -5.69 -0.95
N SER A 373 10.99 -5.12 -2.08
CA SER A 373 10.39 -5.39 -3.38
C SER A 373 10.64 -6.84 -3.82
N PRO A 374 9.68 -7.51 -4.49
CA PRO A 374 9.80 -8.92 -4.86
C PRO A 374 10.72 -9.17 -6.07
N GLY A 375 11.10 -8.13 -6.83
CA GLY A 375 11.97 -8.26 -7.98
C GLY A 375 13.28 -9.00 -7.65
N GLU A 376 13.73 -9.85 -8.56
CA GLU A 376 14.96 -10.61 -8.40
C GLU A 376 16.19 -9.70 -8.23
N THR A 377 17.09 -10.08 -7.31
CA THR A 377 18.35 -9.36 -7.11
C THR A 377 19.38 -9.82 -8.13
N ILE A 378 19.87 -8.92 -8.96
CA ILE A 378 20.82 -9.16 -10.04
C ILE A 378 22.16 -8.52 -9.68
N ILE A 379 23.25 -9.27 -9.83
CA ILE A 379 24.61 -8.71 -9.73
C ILE A 379 25.11 -8.45 -11.16
N PHE A 380 25.46 -7.21 -11.43
CA PHE A 380 25.98 -6.80 -12.74
C PHE A 380 27.11 -5.79 -12.54
N GLU A 381 28.26 -6.03 -13.17
CA GLU A 381 29.47 -5.21 -13.03
C GLU A 381 29.85 -4.91 -11.56
N GLY A 382 29.73 -5.93 -10.69
CA GLY A 382 30.04 -5.81 -9.27
C GLY A 382 29.03 -5.01 -8.42
N ARG A 383 27.92 -4.55 -9.01
CA ARG A 383 26.85 -3.78 -8.33
C ARG A 383 25.58 -4.60 -8.24
N LYS A 384 24.80 -4.36 -7.19
CA LYS A 384 23.47 -4.98 -7.00
C LYS A 384 22.40 -4.17 -7.71
N PHE A 385 21.49 -4.86 -8.40
CA PHE A 385 20.29 -4.32 -9.04
C PHE A 385 19.11 -5.19 -8.66
N LYS A 386 17.90 -4.66 -8.87
CA LYS A 386 16.65 -5.41 -8.79
C LYS A 386 15.98 -5.43 -10.16
N SER A 387 15.40 -6.58 -10.52
CA SER A 387 14.55 -6.69 -11.70
C SER A 387 13.32 -5.81 -11.53
N TYR A 388 12.97 -5.07 -12.56
CA TYR A 388 11.81 -4.22 -12.60
C TYR A 388 11.13 -4.29 -13.96
N ARG A 389 9.84 -4.66 -13.99
CA ARG A 389 9.10 -4.82 -15.24
C ARG A 389 7.77 -4.09 -15.24
N GLY A 390 7.39 -3.59 -16.42
CA GLY A 390 6.06 -3.04 -16.68
C GLY A 390 4.99 -4.14 -16.68
N MET A 391 3.81 -3.83 -16.16
CA MET A 391 2.67 -4.74 -16.21
C MET A 391 2.21 -5.05 -17.66
N GLY A 392 2.60 -4.20 -18.62
CA GLY A 392 2.39 -4.41 -20.05
C GLY A 392 3.56 -5.08 -20.78
N SER A 393 4.58 -5.59 -20.06
CA SER A 393 5.61 -6.43 -20.69
C SER A 393 5.07 -7.81 -21.05
N VAL A 394 5.68 -8.48 -22.02
CA VAL A 394 5.27 -9.82 -22.45
C VAL A 394 5.28 -10.79 -21.26
N GLU A 395 6.34 -10.72 -20.44
CA GLU A 395 6.51 -11.57 -19.27
C GLU A 395 5.41 -11.34 -18.22
N ALA A 396 5.05 -10.08 -17.94
CA ALA A 396 3.97 -9.78 -17.00
C ALA A 396 2.60 -10.21 -17.57
N MET A 397 2.38 -10.06 -18.87
CA MET A 397 1.14 -10.52 -19.54
C MET A 397 0.99 -12.05 -19.45
N GLN A 398 2.07 -12.80 -19.57
CA GLN A 398 2.04 -14.26 -19.42
C GLN A 398 1.68 -14.70 -18.00
N GLU A 399 2.02 -13.88 -16.99
CA GLU A 399 1.74 -14.14 -15.57
C GLU A 399 0.33 -13.68 -15.13
N GLY A 400 -0.46 -13.02 -16.00
CA GLY A 400 -1.85 -12.69 -15.72
C GLY A 400 -2.26 -11.23 -15.86
N SER A 401 -1.45 -10.35 -16.49
CA SER A 401 -1.81 -8.93 -16.70
C SER A 401 -2.38 -8.61 -18.09
N LYS A 402 -2.71 -9.60 -18.91
CA LYS A 402 -3.30 -9.40 -20.26
C LYS A 402 -4.59 -8.58 -20.24
N ASP A 403 -5.47 -8.84 -19.28
CA ASP A 403 -6.75 -8.14 -19.11
C ASP A 403 -6.58 -6.64 -18.82
N ARG A 404 -5.49 -6.24 -18.14
CA ARG A 404 -5.15 -4.84 -17.92
C ARG A 404 -5.04 -4.04 -19.23
N TYR A 405 -4.60 -4.71 -20.30
CA TYR A 405 -4.37 -4.13 -21.62
C TYR A 405 -5.38 -4.63 -22.67
N PHE A 406 -6.52 -5.18 -22.23
CA PHE A 406 -7.59 -5.69 -23.11
C PHE A 406 -7.14 -6.78 -24.10
N GLN A 407 -6.16 -7.61 -23.69
CA GLN A 407 -5.58 -8.68 -24.50
C GLN A 407 -5.79 -10.07 -23.85
N ASP A 408 -6.79 -10.20 -22.99
CA ASP A 408 -7.11 -11.42 -22.22
C ASP A 408 -7.57 -12.58 -23.10
N VAL A 409 -8.12 -12.30 -24.27
CA VAL A 409 -8.60 -13.31 -25.24
C VAL A 409 -7.50 -13.83 -26.19
N GLU A 410 -6.31 -13.24 -26.20
CA GLU A 410 -5.21 -13.66 -27.08
C GLU A 410 -4.32 -14.69 -26.38
N ASP A 411 -4.27 -15.89 -26.92
CA ASP A 411 -3.45 -17.00 -26.39
C ASP A 411 -2.07 -17.10 -27.03
N ASP A 412 -1.92 -16.59 -28.27
CA ASP A 412 -0.63 -16.61 -28.96
C ASP A 412 0.26 -15.44 -28.48
N VAL A 413 1.28 -15.78 -27.72
CA VAL A 413 2.26 -14.81 -27.17
C VAL A 413 2.86 -13.91 -28.26
N LYS A 414 3.03 -14.42 -29.50
CA LYS A 414 3.60 -13.65 -30.61
C LYS A 414 2.67 -12.57 -31.15
N LYS A 415 1.39 -12.63 -30.81
CA LYS A 415 0.38 -11.63 -31.20
C LYS A 415 0.13 -10.59 -30.11
N LEU A 416 0.65 -10.79 -28.91
CA LEU A 416 0.55 -9.78 -27.87
C LEU A 416 1.28 -8.51 -28.30
N VAL A 417 0.67 -7.36 -28.02
CA VAL A 417 1.25 -6.03 -28.25
C VAL A 417 1.70 -5.47 -26.88
N PRO A 418 2.99 -5.57 -26.54
CA PRO A 418 3.45 -5.11 -25.25
C PRO A 418 3.46 -3.58 -25.16
N GLU A 419 2.96 -3.07 -24.04
CA GLU A 419 2.99 -1.65 -23.67
C GLU A 419 3.91 -1.39 -22.46
N GLY A 420 4.92 -2.22 -22.29
CA GLY A 420 5.89 -2.12 -21.20
C GLY A 420 7.14 -2.95 -21.49
N ILE A 421 8.20 -2.63 -20.79
CA ILE A 421 9.50 -3.30 -20.92
C ILE A 421 9.92 -3.96 -19.61
N VAL A 422 10.91 -4.86 -19.70
CA VAL A 422 11.67 -5.39 -18.56
C VAL A 422 12.98 -4.65 -18.47
N GLY A 423 13.34 -4.23 -17.28
CA GLY A 423 14.58 -3.53 -16.99
C GLY A 423 15.12 -3.90 -15.60
N ARG A 424 16.09 -3.16 -15.16
CA ARG A 424 16.66 -3.25 -13.81
C ARG A 424 16.83 -1.87 -13.21
N VAL A 425 16.71 -1.77 -11.89
CA VAL A 425 16.96 -0.55 -11.12
C VAL A 425 18.06 -0.81 -10.10
N PRO A 426 18.86 0.20 -9.73
CA PRO A 426 19.87 0.05 -8.67
C PRO A 426 19.22 -0.43 -7.36
N TYR A 427 19.91 -1.31 -6.64
CA TYR A 427 19.52 -1.69 -5.29
C TYR A 427 19.71 -0.51 -4.33
N LYS A 428 18.69 -0.23 -3.51
CA LYS A 428 18.60 0.98 -2.66
C LYS A 428 18.61 0.71 -1.14
N GLY A 429 18.84 -0.54 -0.72
CA GLY A 429 18.74 -0.88 0.71
C GLY A 429 17.30 -1.05 1.19
N GLU A 430 17.07 -0.80 2.47
CA GLU A 430 15.75 -0.94 3.10
C GLU A 430 14.80 0.19 2.71
N LEU A 431 13.50 -0.11 2.67
CA LEU A 431 12.45 0.87 2.33
C LEU A 431 12.45 2.09 3.23
N ASN A 432 12.68 1.90 4.53
CA ASN A 432 12.66 2.99 5.52
C ASN A 432 13.62 4.14 5.16
N GLU A 433 14.81 3.82 4.62
CA GLU A 433 15.80 4.82 4.20
C GLU A 433 15.24 5.69 3.05
N SER A 434 14.62 5.03 2.06
CA SER A 434 13.97 5.74 0.94
C SER A 434 12.77 6.58 1.42
N MET A 435 11.94 6.03 2.32
CA MET A 435 10.78 6.74 2.87
C MET A 435 11.18 7.98 3.67
N GLN A 436 12.28 7.94 4.42
CA GLN A 436 12.81 9.12 5.12
C GLN A 436 13.17 10.25 4.15
N GLN A 437 13.78 9.91 2.98
CA GLN A 437 14.11 10.92 1.96
C GLN A 437 12.84 11.49 1.33
N PHE A 438 11.85 10.67 1.00
CA PHE A 438 10.60 11.13 0.39
C PHE A 438 9.80 12.03 1.35
N VAL A 439 9.65 11.63 2.59
CA VAL A 439 8.98 12.42 3.65
C VAL A 439 9.74 13.71 3.92
N GLY A 440 11.08 13.65 4.01
CA GLY A 440 11.93 14.82 4.20
C GLY A 440 11.78 15.85 3.07
N GLY A 441 11.78 15.39 1.82
CA GLY A 441 11.60 16.27 0.65
C GLY A 441 10.20 16.88 0.57
N LEU A 442 9.14 16.10 0.87
CA LEU A 442 7.78 16.62 0.94
C LEU A 442 7.66 17.72 2.01
N ARG A 443 8.15 17.44 3.22
CA ARG A 443 8.13 18.41 4.32
C ARG A 443 8.94 19.67 4.02
N ALA A 444 10.10 19.52 3.36
CA ALA A 444 10.91 20.66 2.92
C ALA A 444 10.14 21.53 1.91
N GLY A 445 9.53 20.92 0.88
CA GLY A 445 8.69 21.60 -0.09
C GLY A 445 7.52 22.35 0.55
N MET A 446 6.83 21.72 1.50
CA MET A 446 5.74 22.34 2.27
C MET A 446 6.25 23.53 3.10
N GLY A 447 7.40 23.39 3.75
CA GLY A 447 8.04 24.45 4.52
C GLY A 447 8.39 25.66 3.65
N TYR A 448 8.98 25.45 2.47
CA TYR A 448 9.26 26.53 1.51
C TYR A 448 7.99 27.22 1.00
N CYS A 449 6.88 26.49 0.88
CA CYS A 449 5.60 27.06 0.43
C CYS A 449 4.76 27.66 1.58
N GLY A 450 5.21 27.59 2.83
CA GLY A 450 4.45 28.06 3.99
C GLY A 450 3.20 27.24 4.29
N SER A 451 3.17 25.98 3.87
CA SER A 451 1.98 25.11 3.98
C SER A 451 2.09 24.20 5.19
N LYS A 452 1.19 24.39 6.17
CA LYS A 452 1.17 23.62 7.43
C LYS A 452 0.66 22.17 7.28
N ASP A 453 -0.13 21.93 6.23
CA ASP A 453 -0.76 20.64 5.93
C ASP A 453 -0.99 20.47 4.41
N ILE A 454 -1.36 19.26 3.99
CA ILE A 454 -1.63 18.92 2.59
C ILE A 454 -2.73 19.79 1.97
N PRO A 455 -3.90 19.99 2.61
CA PRO A 455 -4.93 20.85 2.07
C PRO A 455 -4.45 22.29 1.82
N THR A 456 -3.63 22.84 2.71
CA THR A 456 -3.04 24.17 2.54
C THR A 456 -2.12 24.19 1.31
N LEU A 457 -1.29 23.16 1.12
CA LEU A 457 -0.40 23.08 -0.06
C LEU A 457 -1.20 22.99 -1.37
N GLN A 458 -2.27 22.20 -1.40
CA GLN A 458 -3.17 22.08 -2.56
C GLN A 458 -3.90 23.39 -2.89
N GLU A 459 -4.24 24.18 -1.87
CA GLU A 459 -4.97 25.43 -2.06
C GLU A 459 -4.07 26.61 -2.41
N THR A 460 -2.92 26.72 -1.76
CA THR A 460 -2.03 27.90 -1.85
C THR A 460 -0.82 27.71 -2.75
N GLY A 461 -0.47 26.47 -3.07
CA GLY A 461 0.66 26.13 -3.94
C GLY A 461 0.54 26.79 -5.32
N ARG A 462 1.61 27.45 -5.75
CA ARG A 462 1.69 28.08 -7.07
C ARG A 462 2.87 27.54 -7.84
N PHE A 463 2.74 27.50 -9.15
CA PHE A 463 3.76 26.98 -10.04
C PHE A 463 4.25 28.05 -11.00
N VAL A 464 5.54 27.99 -11.30
CA VAL A 464 6.15 28.65 -12.45
C VAL A 464 6.49 27.57 -13.47
N ARG A 465 6.18 27.85 -14.72
CA ARG A 465 6.61 27.00 -15.83
C ARG A 465 8.06 27.33 -16.15
N ILE A 466 8.89 26.31 -16.38
CA ILE A 466 10.30 26.45 -16.72
C ILE A 466 10.59 25.91 -18.12
N THR A 467 11.74 26.35 -18.67
CA THR A 467 12.24 25.89 -19.96
C THR A 467 13.22 24.72 -19.79
N ALA A 468 13.67 24.14 -20.91
CA ALA A 468 14.74 23.13 -20.87
C ALA A 468 16.03 23.67 -20.20
N SER A 469 16.33 24.98 -20.33
CA SER A 469 17.45 25.60 -19.61
C SER A 469 17.19 25.62 -18.09
N GLY A 470 15.95 25.89 -17.66
CA GLY A 470 15.56 25.86 -16.26
C GLY A 470 15.64 24.45 -15.67
N ILE A 471 15.38 23.38 -16.47
CA ILE A 471 15.60 21.99 -16.05
C ILE A 471 17.09 21.74 -15.79
N ASN A 472 17.97 22.17 -16.69
CA ASN A 472 19.42 22.03 -16.50
C ASN A 472 19.92 22.81 -15.28
N GLU A 473 19.42 24.03 -15.04
CA GLU A 473 19.72 24.83 -13.85
C GLU A 473 19.24 24.15 -12.54
N SER A 474 18.17 23.36 -12.61
CA SER A 474 17.60 22.61 -11.44
C SER A 474 18.46 21.43 -11.01
N HIS A 475 19.37 20.96 -11.84
CA HIS A 475 20.32 19.89 -11.53
C HIS A 475 21.71 20.45 -11.23
N PRO A 476 22.54 19.74 -10.44
CA PRO A 476 23.96 20.10 -10.31
C PRO A 476 24.59 20.18 -11.68
N HIS A 477 25.15 21.34 -12.00
CA HIS A 477 25.82 21.66 -13.27
C HIS A 477 27.20 22.28 -13.02
N ASP A 478 28.09 22.20 -14.01
CA ASP A 478 29.46 22.74 -13.96
C ASP A 478 30.34 22.20 -12.82
N VAL A 479 29.96 21.05 -12.25
CA VAL A 479 30.69 20.32 -11.19
C VAL A 479 30.71 18.82 -11.46
N THR A 480 31.79 18.16 -11.00
CA THR A 480 31.82 16.69 -10.95
C THR A 480 31.39 16.20 -9.58
N ILE A 481 30.38 15.33 -9.53
CA ILE A 481 29.91 14.75 -8.27
C ILE A 481 30.98 13.75 -7.80
N THR A 482 31.61 14.01 -6.67
CA THR A 482 32.62 13.14 -6.04
C THR A 482 32.03 12.26 -4.95
N LYS A 483 30.86 12.63 -4.41
CA LYS A 483 30.12 11.84 -3.41
C LYS A 483 28.63 11.96 -3.71
N GLU A 484 27.98 10.84 -3.96
CA GLU A 484 26.52 10.79 -4.20
C GLU A 484 25.73 11.16 -2.93
N ALA A 485 24.64 11.90 -3.12
CA ALA A 485 23.67 12.15 -2.06
C ALA A 485 22.61 11.01 -2.04
N PRO A 486 22.06 10.64 -0.88
CA PRO A 486 21.13 9.52 -0.78
C PRO A 486 19.81 9.74 -1.53
N ASN A 487 19.49 10.98 -1.88
CA ASN A 487 18.26 11.39 -2.55
C ASN A 487 18.47 11.97 -3.96
N TYR A 488 19.71 11.91 -4.46
CA TYR A 488 20.03 12.36 -5.80
C TYR A 488 20.98 11.39 -6.51
N SER A 489 20.54 10.86 -7.63
CA SER A 489 21.35 10.11 -8.60
C SER A 489 21.04 10.62 -10.01
N ARG A 490 22.05 10.73 -10.84
CA ARG A 490 21.90 11.14 -12.25
C ARG A 490 21.69 9.93 -13.13
#